data_98ab1aab3b2efa2b5dce634b8830bf89
#
_entry.id   98ab1aab3b2efa2b5dce634b8830bf89
#
_cell.length_a   1.000
_cell.length_b   1.000
_cell.length_c   1.000
_cell.angle_alpha   90.00
_cell.angle_beta   90.00
_cell.angle_gamma   90.00
#
_symmetry.space_group_name_H-M   'P 1'
#
loop_
_entity.id
_entity.type
_entity.pdbx_description
1 polymer ?
#
loop_
_entity_poly.entity_id
_entity_poly.type
_entity_poly.pdbx_seq_one_letter_code
_entity_poly.pdbx_strand_id
1 'polypeptide(L)'
;MPRLRVHNLAISLDGYVAGPDQDLEHPLGVGGERLHEWVFETRFGRRMQGLEGGDEGVDDEWLERGVEGIGATIMGRNMFGPVRGPWPDDAWRGWWGDDPPYHHPVFVLTHHPRESISMRGGTTFSFVEDGIGAALDLAFEAAGGADVRLGGGAATVQQYLRAGLVDDLHLAIVPILLGEG
;
A
#
# COMPACT_ATOMS: atom_id res chain seq x y z
N MET A 1 13.28 4.79 -17.94
CA MET A 1 11.87 4.39 -18.11
C MET A 1 11.27 4.28 -16.72
N PRO A 2 10.01 4.67 -16.51
CA PRO A 2 9.32 4.50 -15.23
C PRO A 2 9.23 3.01 -14.86
N ARG A 3 9.24 2.69 -13.58
CA ARG A 3 9.29 1.33 -13.04
C ARG A 3 8.10 1.06 -12.14
N LEU A 4 7.65 -0.20 -12.09
CA LEU A 4 6.74 -0.68 -11.06
C LEU A 4 7.56 -1.20 -9.86
N ARG A 5 7.42 -0.54 -8.71
CA ARG A 5 8.20 -0.81 -7.51
C ARG A 5 7.32 -1.35 -6.39
N VAL A 6 7.73 -2.46 -5.79
CA VAL A 6 7.22 -2.95 -4.50
C VAL A 6 8.26 -2.65 -3.46
N HIS A 7 8.05 -1.65 -2.62
CA HIS A 7 9.02 -1.27 -1.60
C HIS A 7 8.42 -1.35 -0.20
N ASN A 8 9.29 -1.77 0.73
CA ASN A 8 8.96 -1.88 2.15
C ASN A 8 7.76 -2.81 2.42
N LEU A 9 7.63 -3.89 1.62
CA LEU A 9 6.64 -4.91 1.89
C LEU A 9 7.11 -5.73 3.10
N ALA A 10 6.49 -5.49 4.25
CA ALA A 10 6.80 -6.22 5.47
C ALA A 10 6.21 -7.63 5.40
N ILE A 11 7.02 -8.63 5.75
CA ILE A 11 6.65 -10.04 5.73
C ILE A 11 7.18 -10.75 6.99
N SER A 12 6.34 -11.57 7.62
CA SER A 12 6.74 -12.41 8.74
C SER A 12 7.65 -13.58 8.29
N LEU A 13 8.31 -14.24 9.22
CA LEU A 13 9.16 -15.41 8.93
C LEU A 13 8.36 -16.58 8.34
N ASP A 14 7.09 -16.68 8.65
CA ASP A 14 6.17 -17.69 8.11
C ASP A 14 5.40 -17.23 6.86
N GLY A 15 5.77 -16.06 6.29
CA GLY A 15 5.38 -15.64 4.95
C GLY A 15 4.09 -14.82 4.85
N TYR A 16 3.58 -14.27 5.94
CA TYR A 16 2.38 -13.43 5.94
C TYR A 16 2.71 -11.93 5.91
N VAL A 17 1.91 -11.14 5.21
CA VAL A 17 2.03 -9.68 5.12
C VAL A 17 0.93 -8.94 5.90
N ALA A 18 0.02 -9.67 6.49
CA ALA A 18 -1.06 -9.20 7.36
C ALA A 18 -1.47 -10.34 8.27
N GLY A 19 -2.14 -10.05 9.39
CA GLY A 19 -2.80 -11.03 10.21
C GLY A 19 -4.16 -11.46 9.64
N PRO A 20 -4.81 -12.47 10.24
CA PRO A 20 -6.16 -12.88 9.88
C PRO A 20 -7.21 -11.86 10.33
N ASP A 21 -8.46 -12.07 9.88
CA ASP A 21 -9.65 -11.38 10.38
C ASP A 21 -9.55 -9.85 10.37
N GLN A 22 -9.12 -9.27 9.24
CA GLN A 22 -9.08 -7.83 9.06
C GLN A 22 -10.49 -7.21 9.23
N ASP A 23 -10.61 -6.25 10.13
CA ASP A 23 -11.81 -5.48 10.41
C ASP A 23 -11.48 -4.01 10.73
N LEU A 24 -12.44 -3.25 11.27
CA LEU A 24 -12.24 -1.83 11.62
C LEU A 24 -11.33 -1.63 12.84
N GLU A 25 -11.27 -2.60 13.74
CA GLU A 25 -10.40 -2.56 14.93
C GLU A 25 -9.01 -3.11 14.61
N HIS A 26 -8.91 -4.00 13.61
CA HIS A 26 -7.68 -4.64 13.16
C HIS A 26 -7.44 -4.38 11.68
N PRO A 27 -7.00 -3.17 11.28
CA PRO A 27 -6.81 -2.80 9.88
C PRO A 27 -5.77 -3.63 9.13
N LEU A 28 -4.83 -4.22 9.85
CA LEU A 28 -3.79 -5.13 9.34
C LEU A 28 -4.06 -6.60 9.70
N GLY A 29 -5.28 -6.91 10.15
CA GLY A 29 -5.61 -8.22 10.72
C GLY A 29 -5.08 -8.38 12.15
N VAL A 30 -5.54 -9.40 12.85
CA VAL A 30 -5.15 -9.67 14.25
C VAL A 30 -3.64 -9.94 14.33
N GLY A 31 -2.92 -9.13 15.12
CA GLY A 31 -1.47 -9.20 15.28
C GLY A 31 -0.65 -8.69 14.10
N GLY A 32 -1.30 -8.21 13.03
CA GLY A 32 -0.62 -7.70 11.82
C GLY A 32 0.14 -6.40 12.04
N GLU A 33 -0.22 -5.60 13.05
CA GLU A 33 0.48 -4.37 13.44
C GLU A 33 1.97 -4.61 13.74
N ARG A 34 2.29 -5.77 14.31
CA ARG A 34 3.66 -6.18 14.65
C ARG A 34 4.60 -6.19 13.44
N LEU A 35 4.06 -6.36 12.23
CA LEU A 35 4.84 -6.28 10.98
C LEU A 35 5.36 -4.87 10.70
N HIS A 36 4.79 -3.84 11.32
CA HIS A 36 5.06 -2.44 11.02
C HIS A 36 5.64 -1.66 12.20
N GLU A 37 5.82 -2.28 13.39
CA GLU A 37 6.39 -1.62 14.57
C GLU A 37 7.75 -1.00 14.28
N TRP A 38 8.60 -1.68 13.52
CA TRP A 38 9.93 -1.19 13.12
C TRP A 38 9.87 0.13 12.33
N VAL A 39 8.80 0.36 11.56
CA VAL A 39 8.61 1.61 10.79
C VAL A 39 8.47 2.79 11.74
N PHE A 40 7.68 2.64 12.81
CA PHE A 40 7.33 3.73 13.72
C PHE A 40 8.48 4.19 14.60
N GLU A 41 9.53 3.40 14.72
CA GLU A 41 10.75 3.77 15.46
C GLU A 41 11.68 4.64 14.63
N THR A 42 11.61 4.56 13.30
CA THR A 42 12.44 5.35 12.37
C THR A 42 12.04 6.83 12.34
N ARG A 43 12.96 7.68 11.87
CA ARG A 43 12.67 9.10 11.62
C ARG A 43 11.54 9.28 10.59
N PHE A 44 11.53 8.48 9.52
CA PHE A 44 10.47 8.47 8.52
C PHE A 44 9.11 8.16 9.15
N GLY A 45 8.99 7.08 9.91
CA GLY A 45 7.75 6.66 10.55
C GLY A 45 7.24 7.67 11.59
N ARG A 46 8.14 8.28 12.38
CA ARG A 46 7.77 9.34 13.33
C ARG A 46 7.27 10.59 12.60
N ARG A 47 7.94 10.99 11.51
CA ARG A 47 7.48 12.12 10.68
C ARG A 47 6.08 11.87 10.09
N MET A 48 5.78 10.66 9.66
CA MET A 48 4.43 10.31 9.19
C MET A 48 3.36 10.48 10.27
N GLN A 49 3.74 10.37 11.54
CA GLN A 49 2.85 10.59 12.70
C GLN A 49 2.86 12.06 13.19
N GLY A 50 3.59 12.96 12.51
CA GLY A 50 3.75 14.35 12.95
C GLY A 50 4.64 14.50 14.20
N LEU A 51 5.49 13.51 14.48
CA LEU A 51 6.44 13.50 15.60
C LEU A 51 7.86 13.82 15.10
N GLU A 52 8.69 14.38 15.98
CA GLU A 52 10.11 14.63 15.73
C GLU A 52 10.99 13.46 16.23
N GLY A 53 12.25 13.42 15.74
CA GLY A 53 13.23 12.39 16.11
C GLY A 53 12.96 11.05 15.44
N GLY A 54 13.47 9.98 16.02
CA GLY A 54 13.42 8.62 15.51
C GLY A 54 14.79 8.12 15.08
N ASP A 55 14.90 6.82 14.86
CA ASP A 55 16.15 6.17 14.49
C ASP A 55 16.51 6.50 13.03
N GLU A 56 17.78 6.79 12.81
CA GLU A 56 18.39 6.95 11.50
C GLU A 56 19.22 5.71 11.17
N GLY A 57 19.22 5.28 9.90
CA GLY A 57 19.99 4.12 9.47
C GLY A 57 19.37 3.45 8.26
N VAL A 58 19.73 2.20 8.04
CA VAL A 58 19.33 1.44 6.84
C VAL A 58 17.82 1.36 6.67
N ASP A 59 17.07 1.15 7.75
CA ASP A 59 15.61 1.04 7.70
C ASP A 59 14.98 2.38 7.31
N ASP A 60 15.44 3.48 7.93
CA ASP A 60 14.98 4.84 7.59
C ASP A 60 15.29 5.18 6.12
N GLU A 61 16.50 4.89 5.65
CA GLU A 61 16.91 5.10 4.26
C GLU A 61 16.04 4.32 3.27
N TRP A 62 15.70 3.05 3.57
CA TRP A 62 14.84 2.26 2.70
C TRP A 62 13.39 2.74 2.68
N LEU A 63 12.88 3.26 3.80
CA LEU A 63 11.54 3.86 3.86
C LEU A 63 11.48 5.12 3.00
N GLU A 64 12.49 6.01 3.10
CA GLU A 64 12.59 7.22 2.25
C GLU A 64 12.65 6.85 0.76
N ARG A 65 13.51 5.90 0.38
CA ARG A 65 13.60 5.42 -1.00
C ARG A 65 12.29 4.84 -1.52
N GLY A 66 11.49 4.27 -0.64
CA GLY A 66 10.21 3.66 -0.98
C GLY A 66 9.16 4.64 -1.48
N VAL A 67 9.31 5.91 -1.14
CA VAL A 67 8.37 6.99 -1.54
C VAL A 67 8.97 8.00 -2.51
N GLU A 68 10.28 7.98 -2.69
CA GLU A 68 10.97 8.91 -3.58
C GLU A 68 10.66 8.63 -5.06
N GLY A 69 10.28 9.67 -5.80
CA GLY A 69 10.05 9.60 -7.24
C GLY A 69 8.82 8.82 -7.66
N ILE A 70 7.86 8.62 -6.75
CA ILE A 70 6.59 7.95 -7.02
C ILE A 70 5.56 8.98 -7.52
N GLY A 71 4.96 8.71 -8.69
CA GLY A 71 3.91 9.55 -9.28
C GLY A 71 2.51 8.95 -9.22
N ALA A 72 2.38 7.65 -8.96
CA ALA A 72 1.11 6.98 -8.75
C ALA A 72 1.28 5.72 -7.89
N THR A 73 0.19 5.26 -7.28
CA THR A 73 0.18 4.02 -6.47
C THR A 73 -0.92 3.09 -6.97
N ILE A 74 -0.64 1.78 -6.96
CA ILE A 74 -1.63 0.72 -7.15
C ILE A 74 -1.77 -0.04 -5.82
N MET A 75 -3.00 -0.39 -5.43
CA MET A 75 -3.25 -1.24 -4.28
C MET A 75 -4.45 -2.15 -4.50
N GLY A 76 -4.49 -3.25 -3.79
CA GLY A 76 -5.65 -4.14 -3.76
C GLY A 76 -6.75 -3.60 -2.84
N ARG A 77 -7.98 -4.06 -3.09
CA ARG A 77 -9.18 -3.70 -2.32
C ARG A 77 -8.99 -3.88 -0.80
N ASN A 78 -8.34 -4.96 -0.38
CA ASN A 78 -8.13 -5.26 1.04
C ASN A 78 -7.19 -4.27 1.73
N MET A 79 -6.25 -3.69 0.99
CA MET A 79 -5.42 -2.62 1.51
C MET A 79 -6.20 -1.31 1.64
N PHE A 80 -7.16 -1.05 0.76
CA PHE A 80 -8.00 0.15 0.83
C PHE A 80 -9.01 0.11 2.00
N GLY A 81 -9.51 -1.09 2.36
CA GLY A 81 -10.48 -1.19 3.45
C GLY A 81 -10.98 -2.61 3.74
N PRO A 82 -11.68 -2.80 4.88
CA PRO A 82 -12.13 -4.11 5.34
C PRO A 82 -13.38 -4.61 4.62
N VAL A 83 -14.08 -3.76 3.88
CA VAL A 83 -15.34 -4.11 3.21
C VAL A 83 -15.10 -5.15 2.12
N ARG A 84 -15.77 -6.29 2.21
CA ARG A 84 -15.76 -7.37 1.22
C ARG A 84 -17.04 -7.34 0.38
N GLY A 85 -16.97 -7.82 -0.86
CA GLY A 85 -18.11 -7.82 -1.77
C GLY A 85 -18.54 -6.42 -2.22
N PRO A 86 -19.82 -6.23 -2.61
CA PRO A 86 -20.36 -4.94 -2.99
C PRO A 86 -20.21 -3.89 -1.89
N TRP A 87 -20.05 -2.63 -2.27
CA TRP A 87 -20.04 -1.53 -1.30
C TRP A 87 -21.44 -1.36 -0.70
N PRO A 88 -21.59 -1.31 0.63
CA PRO A 88 -22.89 -1.09 1.25
C PRO A 88 -23.40 0.35 1.00
N ASP A 89 -22.47 1.29 0.89
CA ASP A 89 -22.69 2.72 0.63
C ASP A 89 -21.36 3.37 0.19
N ASP A 90 -21.34 4.69 0.05
CA ASP A 90 -20.16 5.48 -0.32
C ASP A 90 -19.42 6.10 0.88
N ALA A 91 -19.76 5.70 2.11
CA ALA A 91 -19.20 6.33 3.32
C ALA A 91 -17.72 5.99 3.54
N TRP A 92 -17.29 4.77 3.15
CA TRP A 92 -15.90 4.38 3.33
C TRP A 92 -14.97 5.09 2.36
N ARG A 93 -13.96 5.79 2.89
CA ARG A 93 -13.00 6.60 2.12
C ARG A 93 -11.54 6.17 2.28
N GLY A 94 -11.28 4.99 2.84
CA GLY A 94 -9.95 4.49 3.16
C GLY A 94 -9.58 4.70 4.63
N TRP A 95 -8.42 4.17 5.02
CA TRP A 95 -7.94 4.16 6.40
C TRP A 95 -7.29 5.48 6.85
N TRP A 96 -6.92 6.35 5.91
CA TRP A 96 -5.98 7.46 6.14
C TRP A 96 -6.66 8.80 6.46
N GLY A 97 -7.93 8.81 6.78
CA GLY A 97 -8.68 10.04 7.06
C GLY A 97 -8.80 10.97 5.85
N ASP A 98 -8.91 12.27 6.10
CA ASP A 98 -9.20 13.26 5.06
C ASP A 98 -8.01 13.64 4.18
N ASP A 99 -6.77 13.44 4.67
CA ASP A 99 -5.52 13.79 3.99
C ASP A 99 -4.57 12.59 3.91
N PRO A 100 -4.84 11.64 2.99
CA PRO A 100 -3.99 10.47 2.82
C PRO A 100 -2.57 10.83 2.38
N PRO A 101 -1.54 10.10 2.82
CA PRO A 101 -0.12 10.45 2.63
C PRO A 101 0.41 10.22 1.21
N TYR A 102 -0.45 9.94 0.25
CA TYR A 102 -0.04 9.67 -1.13
C TYR A 102 0.23 10.95 -1.92
N HIS A 103 -0.66 11.95 -1.83
CA HIS A 103 -0.61 13.22 -2.58
C HIS A 103 -0.46 13.06 -4.11
N HIS A 104 -0.88 11.91 -4.64
CA HIS A 104 -0.89 11.55 -6.06
C HIS A 104 -2.05 10.55 -6.34
N PRO A 105 -2.34 10.21 -7.62
CA PRO A 105 -3.36 9.23 -7.96
C PRO A 105 -3.08 7.84 -7.39
N VAL A 106 -4.12 7.19 -6.87
CA VAL A 106 -4.11 5.83 -6.31
C VAL A 106 -5.16 4.99 -7.01
N PHE A 107 -4.77 3.87 -7.58
CA PHE A 107 -5.63 2.93 -8.30
C PHE A 107 -5.90 1.72 -7.42
N VAL A 108 -7.17 1.50 -7.09
CA VAL A 108 -7.62 0.41 -6.23
C VAL A 108 -8.19 -0.71 -7.09
N LEU A 109 -7.50 -1.84 -7.15
CA LEU A 109 -7.99 -3.05 -7.84
C LEU A 109 -9.16 -3.67 -7.08
N THR A 110 -10.29 -3.85 -7.76
CA THR A 110 -11.53 -4.35 -7.17
C THR A 110 -12.43 -4.98 -8.24
N HIS A 111 -13.28 -5.93 -7.85
CA HIS A 111 -14.38 -6.44 -8.68
C HIS A 111 -15.69 -5.66 -8.49
N HIS A 112 -15.68 -4.63 -7.66
CA HIS A 112 -16.83 -3.80 -7.34
C HIS A 112 -16.43 -2.33 -7.48
N PRO A 113 -16.42 -1.79 -8.72
CA PRO A 113 -16.05 -0.40 -8.97
C PRO A 113 -17.07 0.56 -8.35
N ARG A 114 -16.63 1.77 -8.10
CA ARG A 114 -17.45 2.89 -7.67
C ARG A 114 -16.83 4.20 -8.15
N GLU A 115 -17.53 5.31 -7.94
CA GLU A 115 -17.03 6.64 -8.27
C GLU A 115 -15.69 6.94 -7.58
N SER A 116 -14.83 7.65 -8.29
CA SER A 116 -13.54 8.08 -7.75
C SER A 116 -13.71 9.04 -6.59
N ILE A 117 -12.80 8.97 -5.62
CA ILE A 117 -12.83 9.78 -4.41
C ILE A 117 -11.66 10.74 -4.43
N SER A 118 -11.93 12.04 -4.50
CA SER A 118 -10.90 13.07 -4.30
C SER A 118 -10.76 13.39 -2.81
N MET A 119 -9.51 13.41 -2.34
CA MET A 119 -9.14 13.67 -0.95
C MET A 119 -8.35 14.96 -0.85
N ARG A 120 -8.16 15.46 0.37
CA ARG A 120 -7.23 16.58 0.58
C ARG A 120 -5.81 16.20 0.16
N GLY A 121 -4.95 17.19 -0.02
CA GLY A 121 -3.53 16.99 -0.34
C GLY A 121 -3.26 16.43 -1.73
N GLY A 122 -4.29 16.24 -2.58
CA GLY A 122 -4.12 15.81 -3.97
C GLY A 122 -4.22 14.30 -4.21
N THR A 123 -4.50 13.50 -3.19
CA THR A 123 -4.78 12.07 -3.38
C THR A 123 -6.14 11.88 -4.06
N THR A 124 -6.20 11.02 -5.07
CA THR A 124 -7.46 10.58 -5.69
C THR A 124 -7.46 9.05 -5.75
N PHE A 125 -8.49 8.41 -5.19
CA PHE A 125 -8.70 6.98 -5.31
C PHE A 125 -9.60 6.67 -6.50
N SER A 126 -9.10 5.90 -7.47
CA SER A 126 -9.85 5.40 -8.63
C SER A 126 -9.97 3.89 -8.55
N PHE A 127 -11.16 3.35 -8.82
CA PHE A 127 -11.46 1.93 -8.63
C PHE A 127 -11.45 1.22 -9.99
N VAL A 128 -10.56 0.22 -10.15
CA VAL A 128 -10.27 -0.44 -11.42
C VAL A 128 -10.72 -1.90 -11.34
N GLU A 129 -11.63 -2.31 -12.25
CA GLU A 129 -12.13 -3.69 -12.37
C GLU A 129 -11.50 -4.49 -13.52
N ASP A 130 -10.86 -3.81 -14.47
CA ASP A 130 -10.33 -4.42 -15.70
C ASP A 130 -8.99 -5.15 -15.53
N GLY A 131 -8.61 -5.43 -14.28
CA GLY A 131 -7.46 -6.25 -13.92
C GLY A 131 -6.13 -5.49 -13.82
N ILE A 132 -5.05 -6.25 -13.55
CA ILE A 132 -3.74 -5.69 -13.21
C ILE A 132 -3.08 -4.92 -14.35
N GLY A 133 -3.31 -5.32 -15.61
CA GLY A 133 -2.76 -4.63 -16.78
C GLY A 133 -3.36 -3.24 -16.94
N ALA A 134 -4.69 -3.14 -16.92
CA ALA A 134 -5.39 -1.85 -17.04
C ALA A 134 -5.01 -0.89 -15.89
N ALA A 135 -4.92 -1.40 -14.65
CA ALA A 135 -4.48 -0.58 -13.52
C ALA A 135 -3.04 -0.08 -13.68
N LEU A 136 -2.15 -0.90 -14.27
CA LEU A 136 -0.77 -0.53 -14.51
C LEU A 136 -0.65 0.56 -15.58
N ASP A 137 -1.37 0.41 -16.69
CA ASP A 137 -1.39 1.41 -17.78
C ASP A 137 -1.90 2.76 -17.28
N LEU A 138 -3.02 2.77 -16.56
CA LEU A 138 -3.57 3.98 -15.95
C LEU A 138 -2.61 4.63 -14.94
N ALA A 139 -1.92 3.80 -14.13
CA ALA A 139 -0.97 4.30 -13.14
C ALA A 139 0.27 4.92 -13.81
N PHE A 140 0.83 4.30 -14.85
CA PHE A 140 1.96 4.87 -15.59
C PHE A 140 1.59 6.14 -16.34
N GLU A 141 0.40 6.21 -16.93
CA GLU A 141 -0.11 7.43 -17.55
C GLU A 141 -0.22 8.56 -16.52
N ALA A 142 -0.85 8.29 -15.38
CA ALA A 142 -1.02 9.26 -14.30
C ALA A 142 0.30 9.69 -13.65
N ALA A 143 1.28 8.77 -13.56
CA ALA A 143 2.60 9.05 -13.00
C ALA A 143 3.45 10.02 -13.83
N GLY A 144 3.09 10.25 -15.11
CA GLY A 144 3.72 11.27 -15.96
C GLY A 144 5.23 11.08 -16.15
N GLY A 145 5.72 9.84 -16.15
CA GLY A 145 7.12 9.48 -16.28
C GLY A 145 7.87 9.22 -14.95
N ALA A 146 7.21 9.44 -13.81
CA ALA A 146 7.69 8.98 -12.51
C ALA A 146 7.42 7.47 -12.30
N ASP A 147 7.99 6.87 -11.26
CA ASP A 147 7.76 5.47 -10.92
C ASP A 147 6.34 5.25 -10.35
N VAL A 148 5.86 4.02 -10.44
CA VAL A 148 4.60 3.58 -9.84
C VAL A 148 4.91 2.68 -8.65
N ARG A 149 4.26 2.93 -7.51
CA ARG A 149 4.34 2.07 -6.33
C ARG A 149 3.22 1.04 -6.34
N LEU A 150 3.56 -0.22 -6.14
CA LEU A 150 2.60 -1.28 -5.79
C LEU A 150 2.59 -1.44 -4.27
N GLY A 151 1.56 -0.89 -3.61
CA GLY A 151 1.50 -0.77 -2.15
C GLY A 151 1.13 -2.07 -1.43
N GLY A 152 0.41 -2.97 -2.08
CA GLY A 152 -0.08 -4.22 -1.47
C GLY A 152 -1.57 -4.48 -1.79
N GLY A 153 -2.30 -5.45 -1.18
CA GLY A 153 -1.81 -6.52 -0.30
C GLY A 153 -1.15 -7.66 -1.03
N ALA A 154 -0.87 -8.76 -0.31
CA ALA A 154 -0.13 -9.92 -0.81
C ALA A 154 -0.66 -10.48 -2.12
N ALA A 155 -1.95 -10.75 -2.20
CA ALA A 155 -2.58 -11.31 -3.40
C ALA A 155 -2.40 -10.41 -4.64
N THR A 156 -2.42 -9.09 -4.46
CA THR A 156 -2.19 -8.14 -5.54
C THR A 156 -0.73 -8.17 -5.97
N VAL A 157 0.21 -8.08 -5.04
CA VAL A 157 1.66 -8.17 -5.33
C VAL A 157 2.00 -9.47 -6.04
N GLN A 158 1.47 -10.60 -5.60
CA GLN A 158 1.69 -11.90 -6.23
C GLN A 158 1.18 -11.97 -7.69
N GLN A 159 0.07 -11.30 -8.03
CA GLN A 159 -0.42 -11.25 -9.41
C GLN A 159 0.59 -10.54 -10.31
N TYR A 160 1.10 -9.38 -9.90
CA TYR A 160 2.12 -8.64 -10.66
C TYR A 160 3.45 -9.40 -10.76
N LEU A 161 3.88 -10.06 -9.68
CA LEU A 161 5.09 -10.90 -9.70
C LEU A 161 4.95 -12.07 -10.68
N ARG A 162 3.81 -12.80 -10.66
CA ARG A 162 3.55 -13.91 -11.59
C ARG A 162 3.48 -13.46 -13.04
N ALA A 163 3.03 -12.24 -13.29
CA ALA A 163 2.99 -11.65 -14.63
C ALA A 163 4.34 -11.07 -15.09
N GLY A 164 5.38 -11.07 -14.22
CA GLY A 164 6.69 -10.51 -14.54
C GLY A 164 6.71 -8.99 -14.71
N LEU A 165 5.81 -8.29 -14.03
CA LEU A 165 5.59 -6.84 -14.19
C LEU A 165 6.29 -5.98 -13.14
N VAL A 166 6.88 -6.59 -12.10
CA VAL A 166 7.59 -5.87 -11.03
C VAL A 166 9.05 -5.66 -11.44
N ASP A 167 9.49 -4.41 -11.48
CA ASP A 167 10.86 -4.03 -11.84
C ASP A 167 11.80 -3.95 -10.63
N ASP A 168 11.27 -3.62 -9.46
CA ASP A 168 12.05 -3.42 -8.24
C ASP A 168 11.28 -3.94 -7.02
N LEU A 169 11.88 -4.83 -6.24
CA LEU A 169 11.27 -5.48 -5.09
C LEU A 169 12.16 -5.34 -3.86
N HIS A 170 11.65 -4.69 -2.82
CA HIS A 170 12.25 -4.65 -1.49
C HIS A 170 11.30 -5.26 -0.46
N LEU A 171 11.77 -6.31 0.24
CA LEU A 171 11.07 -6.99 1.32
C LEU A 171 11.71 -6.63 2.66
N ALA A 172 10.91 -6.23 3.63
CA ALA A 172 11.30 -6.10 5.02
C ALA A 172 10.91 -7.39 5.76
N ILE A 173 11.88 -8.26 6.03
CA ILE A 173 11.62 -9.52 6.75
C ILE A 173 11.59 -9.21 8.25
N VAL A 174 10.42 -9.29 8.84
CA VAL A 174 10.21 -9.04 10.27
C VAL A 174 10.33 -10.35 11.03
N PRO A 175 11.18 -10.43 12.09
CA PRO A 175 11.50 -11.68 12.78
C PRO A 175 10.39 -12.11 13.75
N ILE A 176 9.16 -12.25 13.26
CA ILE A 176 7.99 -12.72 13.99
C ILE A 176 7.31 -13.86 13.24
N LEU A 177 6.47 -14.60 13.94
CA LEU A 177 5.53 -15.57 13.38
C LEU A 177 4.13 -15.04 13.63
N LEU A 178 3.28 -15.11 12.60
CA LEU A 178 1.85 -14.78 12.70
C LEU A 178 0.99 -16.04 12.84
N GLY A 179 1.41 -17.16 12.25
CA GLY A 179 0.70 -18.43 12.29
C GLY A 179 -0.39 -18.55 11.24
N GLU A 180 -1.06 -17.45 10.91
CA GLU A 180 -2.10 -17.34 9.88
C GLU A 180 -2.22 -15.89 9.39
N GLY A 181 -2.85 -15.70 8.19
CA GLY A 181 -3.02 -14.37 7.61
C GLY A 181 -3.49 -14.39 6.15
#